data_5f0afe91686957ee42cec2cee0d445d8
#
_entry.id   5f0afe91686957ee42cec2cee0d445d8
#
_cell.length_a   1.000
_cell.length_b   1.000
_cell.length_c   1.000
_cell.angle_alpha   90.00
_cell.angle_beta   90.00
_cell.angle_gamma   90.00
#
_symmetry.space_group_name_H-M   'P 1'
#
loop_
_entity.id
_entity.type
_entity.pdbx_description
1 polymer ?
#
loop_
_entity_poly.entity_id
_entity_poly.type
_entity_poly.pdbx_seq_one_letter_code
_entity_poly.pdbx_strand_id
1 'polypeptide(L)'
;MLLKIAQGVFWILAVCLMPGTAYGEGRDVLPGNAAYKVEVFRGGTWEEIFVYNARVSDYAGNPEAGYTQYTMGFALFTDSFRQSLKVRVTRRAGTFSKVEIRPLSYGIVPDVQTPNSVEFELDDPAQKVSVEFDGNRMENLFILPDLPDTAIPTGANVTYFGPGIHNMGRKEILYKDNQTIYLDEGALVYGSIYAKRCRNLTIRGRGILCSSKENHGDGRQPQIETFDCDGFKVEGILLRDTPNWTLKIVGSTGVHIDNIKEIGWIMNSDGMDFICCRDVLVENTFQRNYDDNVTIKAFNATPEYIASHTNTDGSYSDGAIWMVAGLRNFEVCNYEIRNCVFWADKAHNMLVGPEARGIAFRNIRFHDNIVLENRQDDGIYPGAMAVMIADDGTFEDISFENIIVEDIDGGKVFCAHFTNAWAFGNLYGQWARNITLRNIAYTGMRATPSWIRGRNDAQSIDGVTIGNFTVNGTPVTDGSGPHLEINEYVRNVTFE
;
A
#
# COMPACT_ATOMS: atom_id res chain seq x y z
N MET A 1 55.62 -2.17 -4.72
CA MET A 1 54.76 -1.83 -5.85
C MET A 1 53.45 -2.56 -5.61
N LEU A 2 52.53 -1.90 -4.88
CA LEU A 2 51.27 -2.45 -4.36
C LEU A 2 50.16 -2.12 -5.35
N LEU A 3 49.56 -3.14 -5.93
CA LEU A 3 48.33 -3.03 -6.72
C LEU A 3 47.15 -2.70 -5.77
N LYS A 4 46.57 -1.55 -5.93
CA LYS A 4 45.24 -1.25 -5.37
C LYS A 4 44.20 -1.88 -6.29
N ILE A 5 43.59 -2.96 -5.82
CA ILE A 5 42.37 -3.52 -6.43
C ILE A 5 41.22 -2.63 -5.98
N ALA A 6 40.61 -1.94 -6.93
CA ALA A 6 39.33 -1.24 -6.71
C ALA A 6 38.27 -2.31 -6.52
N GLN A 7 37.69 -2.38 -5.32
CA GLN A 7 36.47 -3.13 -5.07
C GLN A 7 35.31 -2.33 -5.65
N GLY A 8 34.93 -2.62 -6.88
CA GLY A 8 33.64 -2.30 -7.41
C GLY A 8 32.62 -3.23 -6.74
N VAL A 9 31.81 -2.66 -5.86
CA VAL A 9 30.69 -3.39 -5.28
C VAL A 9 29.62 -3.48 -6.35
N PHE A 10 29.61 -4.57 -7.07
CA PHE A 10 28.47 -5.01 -7.87
C PHE A 10 27.38 -5.45 -6.89
N TRP A 11 26.43 -4.56 -6.60
CA TRP A 11 25.13 -4.95 -6.13
C TRP A 11 24.30 -5.38 -7.34
N ILE A 12 24.63 -6.52 -7.90
CA ILE A 12 23.67 -7.35 -8.59
C ILE A 12 22.50 -7.48 -7.61
N LEU A 13 21.26 -7.29 -8.10
CA LEU A 13 20.11 -7.90 -7.47
C LEU A 13 20.58 -9.28 -6.98
N ALA A 14 21.01 -9.35 -5.74
CA ALA A 14 21.11 -10.60 -5.07
C ALA A 14 19.65 -11.05 -4.96
N VAL A 15 19.20 -11.76 -6.00
CA VAL A 15 18.31 -12.86 -5.78
C VAL A 15 19.07 -13.64 -4.70
N CYS A 16 18.79 -13.32 -3.45
CA CYS A 16 19.11 -14.19 -2.37
C CYS A 16 18.33 -15.47 -2.67
N LEU A 17 18.95 -16.34 -3.45
CA LEU A 17 18.79 -17.76 -3.29
C LEU A 17 19.31 -18.06 -1.88
N MET A 18 18.55 -17.67 -0.88
CA MET A 18 18.71 -18.24 0.44
C MET A 18 18.44 -19.74 0.25
N PRO A 19 19.36 -20.62 0.71
CA PRO A 19 19.07 -22.04 0.73
C PRO A 19 17.76 -22.18 1.45
N GLY A 20 16.77 -22.80 0.80
CA GLY A 20 15.40 -22.90 1.28
C GLY A 20 15.32 -23.26 2.75
N THR A 21 15.16 -22.27 3.60
CA THR A 21 14.38 -22.45 4.79
C THR A 21 12.99 -22.71 4.23
N ALA A 22 12.56 -23.95 4.33
CA ALA A 22 11.22 -24.36 3.99
C ALA A 22 10.26 -23.41 4.73
N TYR A 23 9.83 -22.33 4.07
CA TYR A 23 8.63 -21.61 4.43
C TYR A 23 7.56 -22.69 4.29
N GLY A 24 7.06 -23.16 5.44
CA GLY A 24 6.26 -24.35 5.51
C GLY A 24 5.22 -24.36 4.41
N GLU A 25 5.17 -25.45 3.67
CA GLU A 25 4.26 -25.70 2.55
C GLU A 25 2.91 -25.04 2.84
N GLY A 26 2.41 -24.25 1.87
CA GLY A 26 1.26 -23.39 1.98
C GLY A 26 0.20 -23.91 2.94
N ARG A 27 0.29 -23.50 4.19
CA ARG A 27 -0.78 -23.77 5.13
C ARG A 27 -1.94 -22.95 4.63
N ASP A 28 -2.95 -23.63 4.10
CA ASP A 28 -4.27 -23.05 3.95
C ASP A 28 -4.58 -22.37 5.28
N VAL A 29 -4.48 -21.05 5.32
CA VAL A 29 -4.85 -20.27 6.49
C VAL A 29 -6.37 -20.23 6.46
N LEU A 30 -6.94 -21.36 6.76
CA LEU A 30 -8.36 -21.57 6.79
C LEU A 30 -8.97 -21.17 8.06
N PRO A 31 -10.18 -21.01 7.74
CA PRO A 31 -10.85 -19.75 7.45
C PRO A 31 -11.34 -19.09 8.71
N GLY A 32 -11.48 -19.77 9.83
CA GLY A 32 -12.05 -19.24 11.06
C GLY A 32 -10.98 -18.77 12.05
N ASN A 33 -11.03 -17.51 12.45
CA ASN A 33 -10.23 -17.00 13.55
C ASN A 33 -10.79 -17.51 14.89
N ALA A 34 -9.97 -18.26 15.62
CA ALA A 34 -10.39 -18.83 16.92
C ALA A 34 -10.30 -17.83 18.08
N ALA A 35 -9.63 -16.69 17.89
CA ALA A 35 -9.39 -15.71 18.94
C ALA A 35 -10.60 -14.79 19.19
N TYR A 36 -11.39 -14.53 18.16
CA TYR A 36 -12.47 -13.55 18.22
C TYR A 36 -13.82 -14.11 17.81
N LYS A 37 -14.89 -13.55 18.40
CA LYS A 37 -16.26 -13.63 17.95
C LYS A 37 -16.72 -12.22 17.61
N VAL A 38 -17.30 -12.02 16.44
CA VAL A 38 -17.89 -10.76 16.02
C VAL A 38 -19.39 -10.95 15.83
N GLU A 39 -20.17 -10.04 16.36
CA GLU A 39 -21.61 -10.02 16.20
C GLU A 39 -22.06 -8.62 15.76
N VAL A 40 -23.07 -8.54 14.90
CA VAL A 40 -23.73 -7.28 14.53
C VAL A 40 -25.18 -7.32 14.94
N PHE A 41 -25.73 -6.18 15.34
CA PHE A 41 -27.12 -6.10 15.77
C PHE A 41 -28.03 -5.72 14.60
N ARG A 42 -28.83 -6.66 14.13
CA ARG A 42 -29.74 -6.50 13.00
C ARG A 42 -31.15 -6.94 13.37
N GLY A 43 -32.16 -6.20 12.98
CA GLY A 43 -33.57 -6.59 13.18
C GLY A 43 -33.96 -6.92 14.61
N GLY A 44 -33.26 -6.37 15.61
CA GLY A 44 -33.52 -6.63 17.02
C GLY A 44 -32.77 -7.83 17.61
N THR A 45 -31.85 -8.48 16.86
CA THR A 45 -31.07 -9.63 17.30
C THR A 45 -29.59 -9.49 16.96
N TRP A 46 -28.73 -10.15 17.74
CA TRP A 46 -27.31 -10.26 17.44
C TRP A 46 -27.08 -11.41 16.46
N GLU A 47 -26.43 -11.13 15.36
CA GLU A 47 -26.05 -12.08 14.32
C GLU A 47 -24.53 -12.25 14.31
N GLU A 48 -24.04 -13.47 14.38
CA GLU A 48 -22.59 -13.76 14.33
C GLU A 48 -22.07 -13.59 12.92
N ILE A 49 -21.00 -12.82 12.79
CA ILE A 49 -20.25 -12.61 11.55
C ILE A 49 -19.03 -13.53 11.56
N PHE A 50 -18.77 -14.16 10.42
CA PHE A 50 -17.61 -15.00 10.25
C PHE A 50 -16.32 -14.18 10.33
N VAL A 51 -15.39 -14.62 11.20
CA VAL A 51 -14.06 -13.97 11.33
C VAL A 51 -13.03 -14.83 10.62
N TYR A 52 -12.44 -14.26 9.59
CA TYR A 52 -11.36 -14.87 8.81
C TYR A 52 -10.01 -14.66 9.48
N ASN A 53 -9.03 -15.49 9.11
CA ASN A 53 -7.62 -15.27 9.41
C ASN A 53 -6.91 -14.53 8.28
N ALA A 54 -5.95 -13.67 8.62
CA ALA A 54 -4.95 -13.16 7.71
C ALA A 54 -3.56 -13.25 8.37
N ARG A 55 -2.53 -13.42 7.56
CA ARG A 55 -1.14 -13.36 8.02
C ARG A 55 -0.70 -11.92 8.08
N VAL A 56 0.07 -11.59 9.10
CA VAL A 56 0.85 -10.35 9.21
C VAL A 56 2.21 -10.68 9.79
N SER A 57 3.18 -9.81 9.66
CA SER A 57 4.53 -10.07 10.14
C SER A 57 5.07 -8.91 10.94
N ASP A 58 5.80 -9.22 12.01
CA ASP A 58 6.62 -8.26 12.72
C ASP A 58 8.07 -8.36 12.23
N TYR A 59 8.61 -7.23 11.80
CA TYR A 59 10.01 -7.11 11.46
C TYR A 59 10.79 -6.61 12.67
N ALA A 60 11.41 -7.53 13.39
CA ALA A 60 12.16 -7.22 14.61
C ALA A 60 13.56 -6.61 14.34
N GLY A 61 13.76 -5.87 13.25
CA GLY A 61 15.00 -5.14 12.97
C GLY A 61 16.17 -5.99 12.47
N ASN A 62 16.01 -7.30 12.30
CA ASN A 62 17.04 -8.16 11.73
C ASN A 62 16.53 -8.97 10.54
N PRO A 63 16.79 -8.52 9.31
CA PRO A 63 16.38 -9.25 8.10
C PRO A 63 17.00 -10.64 7.98
N GLU A 64 18.13 -10.90 8.67
CA GLU A 64 18.80 -12.22 8.67
C GLU A 64 18.12 -13.20 9.66
N ALA A 65 17.39 -12.72 10.65
CA ALA A 65 16.71 -13.56 11.64
C ALA A 65 15.36 -14.12 11.17
N GLY A 66 14.89 -13.68 10.00
CA GLY A 66 13.58 -14.05 9.46
C GLY A 66 12.42 -13.23 10.06
N TYR A 67 11.24 -13.37 9.46
CA TYR A 67 10.02 -12.70 9.90
C TYR A 67 9.33 -13.53 10.97
N THR A 68 8.85 -12.89 12.04
CA THR A 68 7.88 -13.52 12.93
C THR A 68 6.49 -13.34 12.32
N GLN A 69 5.93 -14.43 11.86
CA GLN A 69 4.56 -14.46 11.34
C GLN A 69 3.56 -14.53 12.47
N TYR A 70 2.56 -13.66 12.40
CA TYR A 70 1.39 -13.66 13.29
C TYR A 70 0.11 -13.89 12.47
N THR A 71 -0.97 -14.14 13.19
CA THR A 71 -2.30 -14.30 12.59
C THR A 71 -3.23 -13.29 13.23
N MET A 72 -3.73 -12.37 12.43
CA MET A 72 -4.79 -11.44 12.83
C MET A 72 -6.16 -11.91 12.35
N GLY A 73 -7.23 -11.35 12.94
CA GLY A 73 -8.60 -11.58 12.51
C GLY A 73 -9.11 -10.47 11.60
N PHE A 74 -10.06 -10.79 10.69
CA PHE A 74 -10.88 -9.78 10.03
C PHE A 74 -12.30 -10.31 9.80
N ALA A 75 -13.28 -9.43 9.99
CA ALA A 75 -14.68 -9.67 9.67
C ALA A 75 -15.06 -8.83 8.44
N LEU A 76 -15.36 -9.49 7.32
CA LEU A 76 -15.81 -8.88 6.08
C LEU A 76 -17.27 -9.24 5.86
N PHE A 77 -18.14 -8.23 5.72
CA PHE A 77 -19.56 -8.44 5.59
C PHE A 77 -20.24 -7.23 4.96
N THR A 78 -21.46 -7.41 4.46
CA THR A 78 -22.28 -6.30 3.96
C THR A 78 -23.40 -5.95 4.93
N ASP A 79 -23.76 -4.66 4.95
CA ASP A 79 -24.93 -4.15 5.68
C ASP A 79 -25.58 -2.99 4.92
N SER A 80 -26.89 -2.82 5.07
CA SER A 80 -27.61 -1.73 4.40
C SER A 80 -27.42 -0.36 5.04
N PHE A 81 -26.85 -0.29 6.24
CA PHE A 81 -26.63 0.94 7.01
C PHE A 81 -27.85 1.88 7.02
N ARG A 82 -29.04 1.32 7.22
CA ARG A 82 -30.26 2.13 7.37
C ARG A 82 -30.25 2.97 8.64
N GLN A 83 -29.42 2.56 9.60
CA GLN A 83 -29.13 3.21 10.88
C GLN A 83 -27.68 2.87 11.23
N SER A 84 -27.15 3.45 12.33
CA SER A 84 -25.87 3.02 12.86
C SER A 84 -25.87 1.51 13.12
N LEU A 85 -24.77 0.87 12.83
CA LEU A 85 -24.58 -0.57 13.02
C LEU A 85 -23.86 -0.84 14.33
N LYS A 86 -24.56 -1.47 15.30
CA LYS A 86 -23.89 -1.94 16.52
C LYS A 86 -23.09 -3.19 16.24
N VAL A 87 -21.85 -3.17 16.68
CA VAL A 87 -20.88 -4.29 16.58
C VAL A 87 -20.49 -4.72 17.98
N ARG A 88 -20.46 -6.03 18.23
CA ARG A 88 -19.89 -6.63 19.43
C ARG A 88 -18.71 -7.48 19.07
N VAL A 89 -17.59 -7.26 19.76
CA VAL A 89 -16.39 -8.08 19.64
C VAL A 89 -16.13 -8.74 20.97
N THR A 90 -15.98 -10.08 20.96
CA THR A 90 -15.63 -10.87 22.13
C THR A 90 -14.33 -11.62 21.89
N ARG A 91 -13.35 -11.45 22.77
CA ARG A 91 -12.18 -12.33 22.82
C ARG A 91 -12.60 -13.69 23.35
N ARG A 92 -12.32 -14.77 22.62
CA ARG A 92 -12.70 -16.13 23.03
C ARG A 92 -11.81 -16.67 24.14
N ALA A 93 -10.64 -16.09 24.34
CA ALA A 93 -9.70 -16.46 25.42
C ALA A 93 -9.08 -15.22 26.07
N GLY A 94 -8.94 -15.26 27.38
CA GLY A 94 -8.35 -14.17 28.17
C GLY A 94 -9.28 -12.96 28.32
N THR A 95 -8.75 -11.96 28.99
CA THR A 95 -9.38 -10.65 29.22
C THR A 95 -8.51 -9.56 28.63
N PHE A 96 -9.00 -8.34 28.56
CA PHE A 96 -8.20 -7.17 28.20
C PHE A 96 -8.32 -6.09 29.27
N SER A 97 -7.32 -5.23 29.34
CA SER A 97 -7.31 -4.05 30.22
C SER A 97 -7.57 -2.75 29.43
N LYS A 98 -7.24 -2.73 28.14
CA LYS A 98 -7.43 -1.60 27.23
C LYS A 98 -7.95 -2.10 25.89
N VAL A 99 -8.83 -1.33 25.28
CA VAL A 99 -9.24 -1.52 23.88
C VAL A 99 -9.20 -0.17 23.17
N GLU A 100 -8.68 -0.18 21.97
CA GLU A 100 -8.69 0.97 21.06
C GLU A 100 -9.36 0.58 19.74
N ILE A 101 -10.14 1.49 19.18
CA ILE A 101 -10.77 1.34 17.87
C ILE A 101 -10.20 2.45 16.98
N ARG A 102 -9.50 2.07 15.95
CA ARG A 102 -8.78 2.99 15.06
C ARG A 102 -9.33 2.91 13.63
N PRO A 103 -9.40 4.03 12.90
CA PRO A 103 -8.82 5.36 13.16
C PRO A 103 -9.43 6.06 14.38
N LEU A 104 -8.58 6.69 15.19
CA LEU A 104 -9.02 7.48 16.36
C LEU A 104 -9.86 8.70 15.94
N SER A 105 -9.59 9.22 14.76
CA SER A 105 -10.31 10.35 14.17
C SER A 105 -11.79 10.06 13.88
N TYR A 106 -12.21 8.79 13.83
CA TYR A 106 -13.62 8.43 13.73
C TYR A 106 -14.40 8.68 15.03
N GLY A 107 -13.70 8.88 16.16
CA GLY A 107 -14.33 9.18 17.44
C GLY A 107 -15.17 8.04 18.00
N ILE A 108 -14.95 6.81 17.57
CA ILE A 108 -15.71 5.64 18.03
C ILE A 108 -15.34 5.32 19.47
N VAL A 109 -16.33 5.34 20.33
CA VAL A 109 -16.15 5.09 21.77
C VAL A 109 -16.51 3.63 22.08
N PRO A 110 -15.53 2.82 22.52
CA PRO A 110 -15.82 1.44 22.93
C PRO A 110 -16.57 1.40 24.25
N ASP A 111 -17.65 0.60 24.31
CA ASP A 111 -18.42 0.29 25.52
C ASP A 111 -18.08 -1.13 25.98
N VAL A 112 -17.35 -1.23 27.10
CA VAL A 112 -16.86 -2.52 27.64
C VAL A 112 -18.00 -3.23 28.37
N GLN A 113 -18.53 -4.28 27.79
CA GLN A 113 -19.66 -5.05 28.33
C GLN A 113 -19.22 -6.08 29.41
N THR A 114 -18.07 -6.72 29.19
CA THR A 114 -17.50 -7.71 30.09
C THR A 114 -15.96 -7.62 30.01
N PRO A 115 -15.22 -8.31 30.90
CA PRO A 115 -13.74 -8.29 30.82
C PRO A 115 -13.15 -8.80 29.51
N ASN A 116 -13.94 -9.39 28.63
CA ASN A 116 -13.50 -9.91 27.33
C ASN A 116 -14.38 -9.48 26.15
N SER A 117 -15.34 -8.58 26.36
CA SER A 117 -16.27 -8.14 25.30
C SER A 117 -16.48 -6.63 25.28
N VAL A 118 -16.50 -6.06 24.08
CA VAL A 118 -16.73 -4.63 23.80
C VAL A 118 -17.80 -4.46 22.74
N GLU A 119 -18.63 -3.42 22.89
CA GLU A 119 -19.57 -2.95 21.88
C GLU A 119 -19.19 -1.56 21.38
N PHE A 120 -19.52 -1.26 20.15
CA PHE A 120 -19.38 0.06 19.54
C PHE A 120 -20.33 0.23 18.34
N GLU A 121 -20.47 1.45 17.87
CA GLU A 121 -21.33 1.76 16.72
C GLU A 121 -20.48 2.24 15.54
N LEU A 122 -20.86 1.82 14.34
CA LEU A 122 -20.40 2.32 13.07
C LEU A 122 -21.55 3.07 12.40
N ASP A 123 -21.32 4.32 12.05
CA ASP A 123 -22.36 5.18 11.48
C ASP A 123 -22.38 5.15 9.95
N ASP A 124 -21.29 4.68 9.34
CA ASP A 124 -21.07 4.69 7.90
C ASP A 124 -20.32 3.42 7.44
N PRO A 125 -20.71 2.80 6.31
CA PRO A 125 -19.98 1.66 5.74
C PRO A 125 -18.52 1.99 5.34
N ALA A 126 -18.19 3.26 5.18
CA ALA A 126 -16.80 3.69 4.96
C ALA A 126 -15.94 3.55 6.23
N GLN A 127 -16.54 3.49 7.42
CA GLN A 127 -15.83 3.30 8.70
C GLN A 127 -15.34 1.87 8.85
N LYS A 128 -14.23 1.56 8.17
CA LYS A 128 -13.47 0.34 8.37
C LYS A 128 -12.49 0.57 9.52
N VAL A 129 -12.42 -0.37 10.46
CA VAL A 129 -11.69 -0.13 11.71
C VAL A 129 -10.80 -1.30 12.11
N SER A 130 -9.74 -0.97 12.86
CA SER A 130 -8.92 -1.89 13.63
C SER A 130 -9.36 -1.88 15.09
N VAL A 131 -9.68 -3.04 15.65
CA VAL A 131 -9.94 -3.23 17.08
C VAL A 131 -8.69 -3.83 17.72
N GLU A 132 -8.08 -3.10 18.63
CA GLU A 132 -6.79 -3.43 19.22
C GLU A 132 -6.93 -3.59 20.73
N PHE A 133 -6.57 -4.75 21.24
CA PHE A 133 -6.60 -5.07 22.66
C PHE A 133 -5.20 -5.00 23.26
N ASP A 134 -5.06 -4.28 24.36
CA ASP A 134 -3.81 -4.12 25.13
C ASP A 134 -2.60 -3.63 24.27
N GLY A 135 -2.87 -2.94 23.16
CA GLY A 135 -1.85 -2.44 22.24
C GLY A 135 -1.21 -3.53 21.36
N ASN A 136 -1.76 -4.74 21.33
CA ASN A 136 -1.25 -5.80 20.47
C ASN A 136 -1.73 -5.58 19.03
N ARG A 137 -0.82 -5.15 18.17
CA ARG A 137 -1.07 -4.82 16.75
C ARG A 137 -0.86 -6.00 15.81
N MET A 138 -0.27 -7.10 16.31
CA MET A 138 -0.03 -8.30 15.50
C MET A 138 -1.18 -9.30 15.55
N GLU A 139 -2.01 -9.21 16.59
CA GLU A 139 -3.19 -10.05 16.79
C GLU A 139 -4.47 -9.23 16.87
N ASN A 140 -4.53 -8.11 16.18
CA ASN A 140 -5.70 -7.24 16.13
C ASN A 140 -6.81 -7.82 15.26
N LEU A 141 -7.95 -7.13 15.26
CA LEU A 141 -9.13 -7.51 14.49
C LEU A 141 -9.57 -6.36 13.58
N PHE A 142 -9.66 -6.60 12.28
CA PHE A 142 -10.31 -5.64 11.38
C PHE A 142 -11.81 -5.91 11.28
N ILE A 143 -12.61 -4.84 11.37
CA ILE A 143 -14.04 -4.84 11.06
C ILE A 143 -14.20 -4.07 9.75
N LEU A 144 -14.64 -4.78 8.72
CA LEU A 144 -14.63 -4.30 7.33
C LEU A 144 -16.04 -4.40 6.74
N PRO A 145 -16.96 -3.49 7.14
CA PRO A 145 -18.29 -3.45 6.57
C PRO A 145 -18.28 -2.86 5.17
N ASP A 146 -19.26 -3.25 4.38
CA ASP A 146 -19.56 -2.69 3.06
C ASP A 146 -21.07 -2.54 2.84
N LEU A 147 -21.45 -1.78 1.81
CA LEU A 147 -22.82 -1.87 1.26
C LEU A 147 -22.93 -3.11 0.36
N PRO A 148 -24.08 -3.80 0.37
CA PRO A 148 -24.35 -4.85 -0.59
C PRO A 148 -24.28 -4.32 -2.03
N ASP A 149 -23.80 -5.14 -2.95
CA ASP A 149 -23.86 -4.79 -4.37
C ASP A 149 -25.32 -4.73 -4.84
N THR A 150 -25.67 -3.65 -5.53
CA THR A 150 -27.04 -3.43 -6.02
C THR A 150 -27.35 -4.24 -7.28
N ALA A 151 -26.33 -4.67 -8.01
CA ALA A 151 -26.49 -5.44 -9.25
C ALA A 151 -25.31 -6.39 -9.47
N ILE A 152 -25.61 -7.68 -9.51
CA ILE A 152 -24.65 -8.70 -9.90
C ILE A 152 -24.51 -8.68 -11.44
N PRO A 153 -23.31 -8.51 -12.01
CA PRO A 153 -23.14 -8.47 -13.45
C PRO A 153 -23.41 -9.83 -14.08
N THR A 154 -23.98 -9.81 -15.26
CA THR A 154 -24.28 -11.03 -16.05
C THR A 154 -23.83 -10.85 -17.50
N GLY A 155 -23.62 -11.95 -18.21
CA GLY A 155 -23.28 -11.93 -19.63
C GLY A 155 -22.03 -12.72 -19.99
N ALA A 156 -21.75 -12.82 -21.28
CA ALA A 156 -20.64 -13.63 -21.82
C ALA A 156 -19.23 -13.12 -21.43
N ASN A 157 -19.14 -11.83 -21.06
CA ASN A 157 -17.87 -11.19 -20.67
C ASN A 157 -17.67 -11.20 -19.14
N VAL A 158 -18.51 -11.91 -18.39
CA VAL A 158 -18.45 -11.98 -16.93
C VAL A 158 -17.89 -13.33 -16.50
N THR A 159 -16.84 -13.28 -15.67
CA THR A 159 -16.40 -14.43 -14.88
C THR A 159 -16.95 -14.25 -13.47
N TYR A 160 -17.89 -15.08 -13.06
CA TYR A 160 -18.58 -14.99 -11.78
C TYR A 160 -18.09 -16.08 -10.81
N PHE A 161 -17.77 -15.67 -9.59
CA PHE A 161 -17.48 -16.54 -8.45
C PHE A 161 -18.53 -16.31 -7.38
N GLY A 162 -19.44 -17.26 -7.16
CA GLY A 162 -20.45 -17.23 -6.11
C GLY A 162 -19.85 -17.58 -4.73
N PRO A 163 -20.69 -17.54 -3.66
CA PRO A 163 -20.24 -17.91 -2.32
C PRO A 163 -19.59 -19.30 -2.29
N GLY A 164 -18.53 -19.44 -1.50
CA GLY A 164 -17.77 -20.69 -1.36
C GLY A 164 -16.30 -20.56 -1.77
N ILE A 165 -15.60 -21.69 -1.77
CA ILE A 165 -14.16 -21.76 -2.06
C ILE A 165 -13.94 -22.12 -3.52
N HIS A 166 -13.18 -21.29 -4.21
CA HIS A 166 -12.83 -21.47 -5.62
C HIS A 166 -11.31 -21.49 -5.79
N ASN A 167 -10.83 -22.24 -6.76
CA ASN A 167 -9.43 -22.23 -7.18
C ASN A 167 -9.37 -21.78 -8.64
N MET A 168 -8.99 -20.53 -8.85
CA MET A 168 -8.89 -19.93 -10.18
C MET A 168 -7.52 -20.18 -10.82
N GLY A 169 -6.47 -20.36 -10.00
CA GLY A 169 -5.09 -20.33 -10.47
C GLY A 169 -4.71 -18.96 -11.07
N ARG A 170 -3.71 -18.90 -11.93
CA ARG A 170 -3.37 -17.66 -12.65
C ARG A 170 -4.32 -17.48 -13.84
N LYS A 171 -5.18 -16.49 -13.74
CA LYS A 171 -6.11 -16.13 -14.82
C LYS A 171 -5.48 -15.08 -15.73
N GLU A 172 -5.29 -15.44 -17.00
CA GLU A 172 -4.80 -14.52 -18.02
C GLU A 172 -5.94 -13.93 -18.85
N ILE A 173 -5.91 -12.61 -19.02
CA ILE A 173 -6.83 -11.84 -19.85
C ILE A 173 -5.98 -11.05 -20.84
N LEU A 174 -5.85 -11.58 -22.05
CA LEU A 174 -4.96 -11.04 -23.06
C LEU A 174 -5.76 -10.44 -24.21
N TYR A 175 -5.60 -9.14 -24.47
CA TYR A 175 -6.21 -8.42 -25.58
C TYR A 175 -7.75 -8.54 -25.63
N LYS A 176 -8.39 -8.57 -24.46
CA LYS A 176 -9.85 -8.68 -24.33
C LYS A 176 -10.43 -7.44 -23.66
N ASP A 177 -11.39 -6.84 -24.31
CA ASP A 177 -12.06 -5.65 -23.82
C ASP A 177 -13.35 -5.98 -23.04
N ASN A 178 -13.77 -5.07 -22.16
CA ASN A 178 -15.03 -5.09 -21.43
C ASN A 178 -15.25 -6.39 -20.62
N GLN A 179 -14.17 -6.93 -20.05
CA GLN A 179 -14.26 -8.13 -19.20
C GLN A 179 -14.58 -7.72 -17.77
N THR A 180 -15.38 -8.52 -17.09
CA THR A 180 -15.65 -8.38 -15.66
C THR A 180 -15.33 -9.67 -14.93
N ILE A 181 -14.56 -9.58 -13.85
CA ILE A 181 -14.40 -10.65 -12.87
C ILE A 181 -15.17 -10.21 -11.63
N TYR A 182 -16.15 -11.01 -11.24
CA TYR A 182 -17.00 -10.71 -10.10
C TYR A 182 -16.84 -11.75 -8.99
N LEU A 183 -16.46 -11.30 -7.80
CA LEU A 183 -16.36 -12.11 -6.60
C LEU A 183 -17.52 -11.75 -5.67
N ASP A 184 -18.51 -12.61 -5.58
CA ASP A 184 -19.69 -12.36 -4.76
C ASP A 184 -19.35 -12.37 -3.26
N GLU A 185 -20.24 -11.84 -2.44
CA GLU A 185 -20.12 -11.96 -0.98
C GLU A 185 -20.01 -13.43 -0.57
N GLY A 186 -19.07 -13.74 0.31
CA GLY A 186 -18.77 -15.12 0.72
C GLY A 186 -17.95 -15.94 -0.27
N ALA A 187 -17.56 -15.39 -1.42
CA ALA A 187 -16.60 -16.04 -2.32
C ALA A 187 -15.17 -15.90 -1.77
N LEU A 188 -14.46 -17.02 -1.65
CA LEU A 188 -13.02 -17.08 -1.38
C LEU A 188 -12.34 -17.70 -2.60
N VAL A 189 -11.66 -16.87 -3.40
CA VAL A 189 -11.05 -17.26 -4.66
C VAL A 189 -9.54 -17.32 -4.50
N TYR A 190 -8.96 -18.51 -4.62
CA TYR A 190 -7.51 -18.69 -4.67
C TYR A 190 -6.98 -18.47 -6.07
N GLY A 191 -5.95 -17.60 -6.20
CA GLY A 191 -5.29 -17.38 -7.46
C GLY A 191 -4.80 -15.95 -7.67
N SER A 192 -4.39 -15.66 -8.91
CA SER A 192 -3.89 -14.37 -9.36
C SER A 192 -4.46 -14.01 -10.74
N ILE A 193 -4.37 -12.73 -11.12
CA ILE A 193 -4.89 -12.22 -12.37
C ILE A 193 -3.76 -11.49 -13.11
N TYR A 194 -3.57 -11.85 -14.39
CA TYR A 194 -2.71 -11.11 -15.31
C TYR A 194 -3.52 -10.57 -16.48
N ALA A 195 -3.49 -9.28 -16.72
CA ALA A 195 -4.18 -8.63 -17.82
C ALA A 195 -3.21 -7.85 -18.71
N LYS A 196 -3.32 -8.00 -20.02
CA LYS A 196 -2.45 -7.33 -20.98
C LYS A 196 -3.25 -6.71 -22.12
N ARG A 197 -3.06 -5.38 -22.30
CA ARG A 197 -3.67 -4.61 -23.39
C ARG A 197 -5.18 -4.79 -23.49
N CYS A 198 -5.83 -4.73 -22.32
CA CYS A 198 -7.28 -4.78 -22.19
C CYS A 198 -7.84 -3.37 -22.07
N ARG A 199 -9.07 -3.17 -22.56
CA ARG A 199 -9.85 -1.96 -22.30
C ARG A 199 -11.06 -2.27 -21.44
N ASN A 200 -11.36 -1.38 -20.47
CA ASN A 200 -12.50 -1.50 -19.58
C ASN A 200 -12.57 -2.85 -18.84
N LEU A 201 -11.42 -3.32 -18.32
CA LEU A 201 -11.39 -4.49 -17.43
C LEU A 201 -11.85 -4.06 -16.03
N THR A 202 -12.82 -4.77 -15.50
CA THR A 202 -13.33 -4.55 -14.13
C THR A 202 -13.17 -5.81 -13.29
N ILE A 203 -12.60 -5.67 -12.09
CA ILE A 203 -12.58 -6.71 -11.05
C ILE A 203 -13.36 -6.15 -9.87
N ARG A 204 -14.49 -6.77 -9.50
CA ARG A 204 -15.35 -6.19 -8.47
C ARG A 204 -16.11 -7.24 -7.66
N GLY A 205 -16.75 -6.78 -6.59
CA GLY A 205 -17.61 -7.59 -5.73
C GLY A 205 -17.37 -7.35 -4.25
N ARG A 206 -17.76 -8.32 -3.42
CA ARG A 206 -17.60 -8.29 -1.96
C ARG A 206 -16.87 -9.52 -1.43
N GLY A 207 -16.29 -10.31 -2.35
CA GLY A 207 -15.54 -11.51 -2.02
C GLY A 207 -14.06 -11.24 -1.76
N ILE A 208 -13.32 -12.33 -1.60
CA ILE A 208 -11.91 -12.35 -1.23
C ILE A 208 -11.10 -12.99 -2.37
N LEU A 209 -10.09 -12.29 -2.87
CA LEU A 209 -9.03 -12.88 -3.68
C LEU A 209 -7.83 -13.18 -2.78
N CYS A 210 -7.35 -14.41 -2.81
CA CYS A 210 -6.35 -14.92 -1.89
C CYS A 210 -5.21 -15.60 -2.64
N SER A 211 -3.97 -15.23 -2.36
CA SER A 211 -2.79 -15.87 -2.94
C SER A 211 -1.99 -16.69 -1.91
N SER A 212 -2.62 -17.14 -0.82
CA SER A 212 -1.93 -17.89 0.24
C SER A 212 -1.35 -19.23 -0.21
N LYS A 213 -1.75 -19.74 -1.38
CA LYS A 213 -1.21 -20.96 -2.00
C LYS A 213 0.04 -20.72 -2.84
N GLU A 214 0.36 -19.44 -3.10
CA GLU A 214 1.54 -19.04 -3.85
C GLU A 214 2.71 -18.83 -2.88
N ASN A 215 3.92 -19.20 -3.27
CA ASN A 215 5.11 -19.02 -2.46
C ASN A 215 5.83 -17.70 -2.80
N HIS A 216 6.34 -17.02 -1.79
CA HIS A 216 7.26 -15.92 -1.99
C HIS A 216 8.55 -16.46 -2.63
N GLY A 217 8.90 -15.96 -3.81
CA GLY A 217 10.08 -16.39 -4.54
C GLY A 217 9.81 -17.26 -5.78
N ASP A 218 8.70 -17.97 -5.86
CA ASP A 218 8.33 -18.75 -7.03
C ASP A 218 7.81 -17.86 -8.16
N GLY A 219 8.75 -17.21 -8.88
CA GLY A 219 8.43 -16.32 -9.98
C GLY A 219 7.86 -14.97 -9.60
N ARG A 220 7.80 -14.64 -8.29
CA ARG A 220 7.34 -13.35 -7.74
C ARG A 220 6.12 -12.79 -8.45
N GLN A 221 5.04 -13.57 -8.52
CA GLN A 221 3.83 -13.16 -9.23
C GLN A 221 2.99 -12.22 -8.37
N PRO A 222 2.68 -11.00 -8.84
CA PRO A 222 1.69 -10.14 -8.22
C PRO A 222 0.32 -10.81 -8.17
N GLN A 223 -0.50 -10.41 -7.20
CA GLN A 223 -1.86 -10.94 -7.10
C GLN A 223 -2.74 -10.45 -8.25
N ILE A 224 -2.65 -9.16 -8.58
CA ILE A 224 -3.25 -8.59 -9.79
C ILE A 224 -2.16 -7.83 -10.54
N GLU A 225 -1.91 -8.20 -11.78
CA GLU A 225 -0.96 -7.53 -12.64
C GLU A 225 -1.64 -7.07 -13.93
N THR A 226 -1.48 -5.77 -14.25
CA THR A 226 -1.92 -5.24 -15.54
C THR A 226 -0.73 -4.71 -16.34
N PHE A 227 -0.78 -4.87 -17.64
CA PHE A 227 0.22 -4.34 -18.56
C PHE A 227 -0.47 -3.63 -19.73
N ASP A 228 -0.29 -2.30 -19.80
CA ASP A 228 -0.72 -1.49 -20.93
C ASP A 228 -2.25 -1.54 -21.16
N CYS A 229 -3.02 -1.47 -20.05
CA CYS A 229 -4.48 -1.51 -20.05
C CYS A 229 -5.08 -0.10 -19.95
N ASP A 230 -6.23 0.10 -20.59
CA ASP A 230 -6.97 1.37 -20.58
C ASP A 230 -8.32 1.18 -19.85
N GLY A 231 -8.65 2.04 -18.89
CA GLY A 231 -9.90 1.97 -18.14
C GLY A 231 -9.96 0.75 -17.20
N PHE A 232 -8.87 0.45 -16.49
CA PHE A 232 -8.82 -0.64 -15.51
C PHE A 232 -9.48 -0.23 -14.20
N LYS A 233 -10.39 -1.07 -13.70
CA LYS A 233 -11.10 -0.82 -12.44
C LYS A 233 -11.04 -2.01 -11.49
N VAL A 234 -10.77 -1.73 -10.19
CA VAL A 234 -10.95 -2.69 -9.09
C VAL A 234 -11.85 -2.08 -8.03
N GLU A 235 -12.88 -2.80 -7.57
CA GLU A 235 -13.86 -2.28 -6.63
C GLU A 235 -14.33 -3.32 -5.61
N GLY A 236 -14.31 -2.94 -4.33
CA GLY A 236 -15.04 -3.59 -3.24
C GLY A 236 -14.44 -4.88 -2.70
N ILE A 237 -13.58 -5.56 -3.40
CA ILE A 237 -13.00 -6.85 -2.99
C ILE A 237 -11.95 -6.70 -1.89
N LEU A 238 -11.67 -7.81 -1.19
CA LEU A 238 -10.53 -7.93 -0.29
C LEU A 238 -9.43 -8.76 -0.93
N LEU A 239 -8.21 -8.26 -0.91
CA LEU A 239 -6.98 -8.89 -1.39
C LEU A 239 -6.15 -9.31 -0.18
N ARG A 240 -5.72 -10.56 -0.12
CA ARG A 240 -4.91 -11.01 1.02
C ARG A 240 -3.84 -12.02 0.64
N ASP A 241 -2.87 -12.11 1.54
CA ASP A 241 -1.80 -13.10 1.53
C ASP A 241 -1.03 -13.12 0.19
N THR A 242 -0.79 -11.95 -0.39
CA THR A 242 0.02 -11.85 -1.59
C THR A 242 1.45 -12.33 -1.33
N PRO A 243 2.07 -13.08 -2.26
CA PRO A 243 3.47 -13.50 -2.13
C PRO A 243 4.46 -12.43 -2.60
N ASN A 244 3.98 -11.37 -3.23
CA ASN A 244 4.74 -10.26 -3.80
C ASN A 244 3.81 -9.03 -3.88
N TRP A 245 4.07 -8.05 -4.73
CA TRP A 245 3.20 -6.88 -4.95
C TRP A 245 1.74 -7.29 -5.12
N THR A 246 0.84 -6.62 -4.42
CA THR A 246 -0.58 -6.96 -4.46
C THR A 246 -1.19 -6.52 -5.79
N LEU A 247 -1.13 -5.21 -6.11
CA LEU A 247 -1.51 -4.68 -7.40
C LEU A 247 -0.27 -4.11 -8.10
N LYS A 248 0.15 -4.76 -9.18
CA LYS A 248 1.19 -4.25 -10.08
C LYS A 248 0.54 -3.72 -11.35
N ILE A 249 0.50 -2.41 -11.50
CA ILE A 249 -0.19 -1.74 -12.60
C ILE A 249 0.84 -1.04 -13.47
N VAL A 250 1.03 -1.55 -14.70
CA VAL A 250 2.11 -1.12 -15.58
C VAL A 250 1.54 -0.48 -16.85
N GLY A 251 1.96 0.74 -17.17
CA GLY A 251 1.65 1.46 -18.41
C GLY A 251 0.17 1.75 -18.63
N SER A 252 -0.66 1.61 -17.61
CA SER A 252 -2.11 1.69 -17.73
C SER A 252 -2.61 3.15 -17.62
N THR A 253 -3.75 3.43 -18.24
CA THR A 253 -4.38 4.75 -18.25
C THR A 253 -5.83 4.66 -17.78
N GLY A 254 -6.31 5.69 -17.06
CA GLY A 254 -7.68 5.70 -16.55
C GLY A 254 -7.93 4.60 -15.54
N VAL A 255 -7.02 4.47 -14.58
CA VAL A 255 -7.09 3.45 -13.51
C VAL A 255 -7.97 3.96 -12.38
N HIS A 256 -8.91 3.15 -11.94
CA HIS A 256 -9.77 3.47 -10.79
C HIS A 256 -9.79 2.31 -9.79
N ILE A 257 -9.25 2.55 -8.61
CA ILE A 257 -9.28 1.61 -7.48
C ILE A 257 -10.19 2.20 -6.42
N ASP A 258 -11.26 1.51 -6.09
CA ASP A 258 -12.27 1.99 -5.15
C ASP A 258 -12.63 0.95 -4.10
N ASN A 259 -12.64 1.36 -2.83
CA ASN A 259 -13.15 0.57 -1.71
C ASN A 259 -12.55 -0.85 -1.61
N ILE A 260 -11.30 -1.05 -1.99
CA ILE A 260 -10.64 -2.33 -1.77
C ILE A 260 -10.03 -2.41 -0.37
N LYS A 261 -9.80 -3.62 0.08
CA LYS A 261 -9.11 -3.93 1.33
C LYS A 261 -7.91 -4.80 1.01
N GLU A 262 -6.77 -4.52 1.64
CA GLU A 262 -5.54 -5.28 1.43
C GLU A 262 -4.94 -5.70 2.76
N ILE A 263 -4.47 -6.96 2.82
CA ILE A 263 -3.71 -7.48 3.94
C ILE A 263 -2.53 -8.28 3.40
N GLY A 264 -1.37 -7.60 3.31
CA GLY A 264 -0.08 -8.17 2.94
C GLY A 264 0.73 -8.57 4.18
N TRP A 265 1.68 -9.50 4.05
CA TRP A 265 2.32 -10.09 5.23
C TRP A 265 3.82 -10.31 5.11
N ILE A 266 4.41 -10.20 3.94
CA ILE A 266 5.80 -10.59 3.67
C ILE A 266 6.54 -9.49 2.91
N MET A 267 7.86 -9.52 2.94
CA MET A 267 8.72 -8.64 2.15
C MET A 267 8.25 -8.57 0.69
N ASN A 268 8.25 -7.39 0.13
CA ASN A 268 7.71 -7.07 -1.19
C ASN A 268 6.19 -7.35 -1.33
N SER A 269 5.44 -7.46 -0.24
CA SER A 269 3.98 -7.38 -0.32
C SER A 269 3.53 -5.92 -0.28
N ASP A 270 4.01 -5.17 -1.27
CA ASP A 270 3.53 -3.82 -1.54
C ASP A 270 2.03 -3.88 -1.88
N GLY A 271 1.29 -2.84 -1.53
CA GLY A 271 -0.12 -2.75 -1.88
C GLY A 271 -0.32 -2.43 -3.36
N MET A 272 -0.07 -1.19 -3.74
CA MET A 272 -0.30 -0.70 -5.10
C MET A 272 0.95 -0.10 -5.70
N ASP A 273 1.51 -0.76 -6.70
CA ASP A 273 2.63 -0.28 -7.50
C ASP A 273 2.16 0.22 -8.86
N PHE A 274 2.19 1.53 -9.06
CA PHE A 274 1.88 2.18 -10.33
C PHE A 274 3.16 2.47 -11.08
N ILE A 275 3.37 1.81 -12.21
CA ILE A 275 4.58 1.94 -13.03
C ILE A 275 4.22 2.56 -14.37
N CYS A 276 4.69 3.79 -14.65
CA CYS A 276 4.39 4.49 -15.90
C CYS A 276 2.88 4.59 -16.17
N CYS A 277 2.07 4.89 -15.16
CA CYS A 277 0.63 5.05 -15.28
C CYS A 277 0.23 6.52 -15.31
N ARG A 278 -0.96 6.81 -15.82
CA ARG A 278 -1.55 8.15 -15.79
C ARG A 278 -3.05 8.10 -15.60
N ASP A 279 -3.62 9.24 -15.16
CA ASP A 279 -5.04 9.37 -14.89
C ASP A 279 -5.52 8.28 -13.91
N VAL A 280 -4.96 8.32 -12.69
CA VAL A 280 -5.15 7.30 -11.64
C VAL A 280 -5.96 7.89 -10.51
N LEU A 281 -7.06 7.24 -10.15
CA LEU A 281 -7.85 7.51 -8.96
C LEU A 281 -7.82 6.30 -8.03
N VAL A 282 -7.39 6.52 -6.77
CA VAL A 282 -7.49 5.55 -5.68
C VAL A 282 -8.32 6.18 -4.57
N GLU A 283 -9.38 5.51 -4.17
CA GLU A 283 -10.24 6.05 -3.11
C GLU A 283 -10.86 4.99 -2.20
N ASN A 284 -11.19 5.41 -0.97
CA ASN A 284 -11.96 4.62 0.00
C ASN A 284 -11.32 3.27 0.39
N THR A 285 -10.01 3.12 0.26
CA THR A 285 -9.31 1.86 0.52
C THR A 285 -8.92 1.72 1.99
N PHE A 286 -8.81 0.47 2.46
CA PHE A 286 -8.27 0.14 3.78
C PHE A 286 -7.14 -0.88 3.61
N GLN A 287 -5.91 -0.48 3.90
CA GLN A 287 -4.73 -1.27 3.57
C GLN A 287 -3.86 -1.52 4.81
N ARG A 288 -3.45 -2.77 4.98
CA ARG A 288 -2.33 -3.16 5.82
C ARG A 288 -1.39 -4.03 5.02
N ASN A 289 -0.23 -3.51 4.69
CA ASN A 289 0.79 -4.25 3.96
C ASN A 289 2.09 -4.29 4.77
N TYR A 290 2.89 -5.32 4.51
CA TYR A 290 4.21 -5.39 5.13
C TYR A 290 5.16 -4.36 4.51
N ASP A 291 5.08 -4.17 3.19
CA ASP A 291 5.88 -3.22 2.43
C ASP A 291 5.07 -1.95 2.08
N ASP A 292 5.43 -1.19 1.07
CA ASP A 292 4.79 0.07 0.69
C ASP A 292 3.30 -0.08 0.40
N ASN A 293 2.45 0.83 0.88
CA ASN A 293 1.01 0.76 0.57
C ASN A 293 0.68 1.31 -0.82
N VAL A 294 1.16 2.49 -1.16
CA VAL A 294 1.00 3.09 -2.49
C VAL A 294 2.32 3.61 -2.97
N THR A 295 2.79 3.12 -4.11
CA THR A 295 4.06 3.51 -4.71
C THR A 295 3.88 3.93 -6.16
N ILE A 296 4.41 5.10 -6.52
CA ILE A 296 4.40 5.63 -7.89
C ILE A 296 5.82 5.55 -8.44
N LYS A 297 6.01 4.71 -9.45
CA LYS A 297 7.29 4.32 -10.03
C LYS A 297 7.33 4.60 -11.53
N ALA A 298 8.51 4.65 -12.12
CA ALA A 298 8.67 4.78 -13.56
C ALA A 298 9.96 4.16 -14.07
N PHE A 299 9.87 3.54 -15.23
CA PHE A 299 11.02 2.99 -15.93
C PHE A 299 10.97 3.41 -17.39
N ASN A 300 11.97 4.16 -17.83
CA ASN A 300 12.10 4.48 -19.25
C ASN A 300 12.52 3.23 -20.03
N ALA A 301 11.73 2.83 -20.99
CA ALA A 301 12.05 1.75 -21.92
C ALA A 301 11.65 2.14 -23.35
N THR A 302 12.05 3.35 -23.76
CA THR A 302 11.94 3.72 -25.17
C THR A 302 12.75 2.75 -26.04
N PRO A 303 12.42 2.56 -27.31
CA PRO A 303 13.19 1.70 -28.21
C PRO A 303 14.69 2.00 -28.19
N GLU A 304 15.06 3.29 -28.13
CA GLU A 304 16.45 3.75 -28.07
C GLU A 304 17.11 3.36 -26.76
N TYR A 305 16.41 3.50 -25.62
CA TYR A 305 16.90 3.09 -24.32
C TYR A 305 17.13 1.57 -24.27
N ILE A 306 16.14 0.80 -24.73
CA ILE A 306 16.24 -0.66 -24.82
C ILE A 306 17.43 -1.06 -25.67
N ALA A 307 17.57 -0.48 -26.87
CA ALA A 307 18.68 -0.80 -27.78
C ALA A 307 20.06 -0.52 -27.16
N SER A 308 20.19 0.61 -26.44
CA SER A 308 21.45 0.99 -25.79
C SER A 308 21.80 0.13 -24.56
N HIS A 309 20.83 -0.57 -23.99
CA HIS A 309 20.99 -1.43 -22.79
C HIS A 309 20.79 -2.92 -23.08
N THR A 310 20.70 -3.31 -24.35
CA THR A 310 20.64 -4.71 -24.77
C THR A 310 22.08 -5.22 -25.03
N ASN A 311 22.46 -6.26 -24.34
CA ASN A 311 23.74 -6.94 -24.51
C ASN A 311 23.77 -7.78 -25.81
N THR A 312 24.95 -8.19 -26.23
CA THR A 312 25.12 -9.02 -27.43
C THR A 312 24.48 -10.39 -27.34
N ASP A 313 24.22 -10.90 -26.14
CA ASP A 313 23.52 -12.16 -25.88
C ASP A 313 22.00 -12.00 -25.76
N GLY A 314 21.48 -10.76 -25.95
CA GLY A 314 20.07 -10.44 -25.85
C GLY A 314 19.55 -10.17 -24.42
N SER A 315 20.41 -10.26 -23.43
CA SER A 315 20.08 -9.84 -22.05
C SER A 315 20.09 -8.31 -21.93
N TYR A 316 19.49 -7.79 -20.86
CA TYR A 316 19.49 -6.36 -20.58
C TYR A 316 20.52 -6.01 -19.50
N SER A 317 21.33 -4.96 -19.74
CA SER A 317 22.22 -4.40 -18.73
C SER A 317 21.45 -3.63 -17.64
N ASP A 318 20.22 -3.22 -17.92
CA ASP A 318 19.27 -2.68 -16.97
C ASP A 318 18.15 -3.69 -16.74
N GLY A 319 18.12 -4.26 -15.54
CA GLY A 319 17.15 -5.28 -15.16
C GLY A 319 15.70 -4.77 -15.09
N ALA A 320 15.45 -3.45 -15.06
CA ALA A 320 14.11 -2.89 -15.06
C ALA A 320 13.42 -2.99 -16.44
N ILE A 321 14.18 -3.10 -17.52
CA ILE A 321 13.65 -3.12 -18.90
C ILE A 321 12.62 -4.24 -19.09
N TRP A 322 12.83 -5.41 -18.50
CA TRP A 322 11.91 -6.54 -18.68
C TRP A 322 10.48 -6.25 -18.17
N MET A 323 10.35 -5.37 -17.15
CA MET A 323 9.04 -5.02 -16.59
C MET A 323 8.21 -4.14 -17.52
N VAL A 324 8.90 -3.32 -18.35
CA VAL A 324 8.25 -2.27 -19.14
C VAL A 324 8.50 -2.40 -20.64
N ALA A 325 9.27 -3.39 -21.08
CA ALA A 325 9.57 -3.60 -22.50
C ALA A 325 8.28 -3.80 -23.30
N GLY A 326 8.10 -2.94 -24.29
CA GLY A 326 6.92 -2.93 -25.15
C GLY A 326 5.73 -2.13 -24.63
N LEU A 327 5.91 -1.32 -23.57
CA LEU A 327 4.91 -0.29 -23.22
C LEU A 327 4.70 0.70 -24.37
N ARG A 328 3.47 1.22 -24.45
CA ARG A 328 3.09 2.26 -25.41
C ARG A 328 3.24 3.66 -24.83
N ASN A 329 3.21 3.79 -23.52
CA ASN A 329 3.25 5.06 -22.82
C ASN A 329 4.13 4.98 -21.57
N PHE A 330 4.91 6.03 -21.29
CA PHE A 330 5.82 6.16 -20.16
C PHE A 330 5.50 7.39 -19.29
N GLU A 331 4.31 7.97 -19.41
CA GLU A 331 3.93 9.14 -18.63
C GLU A 331 3.54 8.74 -17.20
N VAL A 332 3.92 9.58 -16.24
CA VAL A 332 3.49 9.50 -14.84
C VAL A 332 2.85 10.84 -14.48
N CYS A 333 1.55 10.91 -14.55
CA CYS A 333 0.83 12.14 -14.21
C CYS A 333 -0.63 11.93 -13.85
N ASN A 334 -1.22 12.93 -13.18
CA ASN A 334 -2.62 12.98 -12.80
C ASN A 334 -3.01 11.83 -11.85
N TYR A 335 -2.45 11.83 -10.66
CA TYR A 335 -2.81 10.90 -9.61
C TYR A 335 -3.62 11.60 -8.53
N GLU A 336 -4.70 10.98 -8.11
CA GLU A 336 -5.49 11.38 -6.95
C GLU A 336 -5.69 10.15 -6.05
N ILE A 337 -5.16 10.21 -4.81
CA ILE A 337 -5.27 9.16 -3.81
C ILE A 337 -5.95 9.75 -2.57
N ARG A 338 -7.18 9.32 -2.26
CA ARG A 338 -8.00 9.98 -1.25
C ARG A 338 -8.88 9.03 -0.42
N ASN A 339 -9.28 9.51 0.76
CA ASN A 339 -10.18 8.80 1.66
C ASN A 339 -9.69 7.39 2.00
N CYS A 340 -8.39 7.20 2.08
CA CYS A 340 -7.77 5.92 2.32
C CYS A 340 -7.26 5.80 3.75
N VAL A 341 -7.28 4.58 4.29
CA VAL A 341 -6.70 4.24 5.58
C VAL A 341 -5.53 3.29 5.35
N PHE A 342 -4.36 3.66 5.84
CA PHE A 342 -3.10 2.97 5.59
C PHE A 342 -2.45 2.45 6.86
N TRP A 343 -1.82 1.29 6.76
CA TRP A 343 -0.96 0.70 7.75
C TRP A 343 0.22 0.02 7.06
N ALA A 344 1.43 0.46 7.29
CA ALA A 344 2.65 -0.18 6.80
C ALA A 344 3.40 -0.85 7.96
N ASP A 345 3.54 -2.18 7.91
CA ASP A 345 4.26 -2.92 8.97
C ASP A 345 5.78 -2.73 8.84
N LYS A 346 6.30 -2.30 7.66
CA LYS A 346 7.74 -2.05 7.48
C LYS A 346 8.09 -0.81 6.65
N ALA A 347 7.40 -0.43 5.60
CA ALA A 347 7.85 0.58 4.65
C ALA A 347 6.97 1.85 4.64
N HIS A 348 6.63 2.40 3.47
CA HIS A 348 5.92 3.67 3.37
C HIS A 348 4.42 3.46 3.20
N ASN A 349 3.64 4.48 3.58
CA ASN A 349 2.22 4.49 3.25
C ASN A 349 1.96 5.18 1.90
N MET A 350 2.70 6.24 1.59
CA MET A 350 2.56 7.02 0.36
C MET A 350 3.95 7.38 -0.18
N LEU A 351 4.36 6.77 -1.29
CA LEU A 351 5.69 6.90 -1.86
C LEU A 351 5.67 7.35 -3.31
N VAL A 352 6.47 8.36 -3.64
CA VAL A 352 6.75 8.80 -5.01
C VAL A 352 8.24 8.62 -5.30
N GLY A 353 8.57 7.80 -6.27
CA GLY A 353 9.93 7.31 -6.50
C GLY A 353 10.28 6.13 -5.57
N PRO A 354 11.58 5.81 -5.33
CA PRO A 354 12.80 6.34 -5.97
C PRO A 354 13.05 5.81 -7.39
N GLU A 355 12.33 4.78 -7.79
CA GLU A 355 12.44 4.16 -9.10
C GLU A 355 11.79 5.09 -10.13
N ALA A 356 12.58 5.95 -10.79
CA ALA A 356 12.06 7.04 -11.62
C ALA A 356 12.65 7.08 -13.04
N ARG A 357 13.69 6.38 -13.31
CA ARG A 357 14.45 6.20 -14.55
C ARG A 357 14.17 7.23 -15.67
N GLY A 358 14.63 8.48 -15.49
CA GLY A 358 14.55 9.54 -16.49
C GLY A 358 13.13 10.01 -16.86
N ILE A 359 12.13 9.72 -16.03
CA ILE A 359 10.74 10.08 -16.25
C ILE A 359 10.34 11.29 -15.40
N ALA A 360 9.41 12.08 -15.93
CA ALA A 360 8.81 13.18 -15.19
C ALA A 360 7.55 12.71 -14.43
N PHE A 361 7.54 12.96 -13.13
CA PHE A 361 6.40 12.75 -12.23
C PHE A 361 5.69 14.09 -12.04
N ARG A 362 4.40 14.15 -12.39
CA ARG A 362 3.66 15.42 -12.39
C ARG A 362 2.23 15.26 -11.90
N ASN A 363 1.75 16.29 -11.16
CA ASN A 363 0.37 16.39 -10.71
C ASN A 363 -0.05 15.14 -9.94
N ILE A 364 0.56 14.94 -8.76
CA ILE A 364 0.31 13.81 -7.86
C ILE A 364 -0.24 14.36 -6.55
N ARG A 365 -1.44 13.93 -6.20
CA ARG A 365 -2.12 14.41 -5.01
C ARG A 365 -2.57 13.28 -4.10
N PHE A 366 -2.12 13.32 -2.85
CA PHE A 366 -2.63 12.50 -1.76
C PHE A 366 -3.41 13.39 -0.80
N HIS A 367 -4.69 13.08 -0.56
CA HIS A 367 -5.47 13.91 0.35
C HIS A 367 -6.59 13.16 1.09
N ASP A 368 -6.98 13.72 2.23
CA ASP A 368 -8.04 13.16 3.08
C ASP A 368 -7.75 11.69 3.49
N ASN A 369 -6.48 11.39 3.78
CA ASN A 369 -6.03 10.05 4.14
C ASN A 369 -5.66 9.93 5.61
N ILE A 370 -5.73 8.72 6.14
CA ILE A 370 -5.36 8.41 7.51
C ILE A 370 -4.27 7.33 7.50
N VAL A 371 -3.18 7.57 8.21
CA VAL A 371 -2.14 6.58 8.47
C VAL A 371 -2.29 6.09 9.91
N LEU A 372 -2.68 4.84 10.08
CA LEU A 372 -2.77 4.22 11.39
C LEU A 372 -1.38 3.93 11.96
N GLU A 373 -0.53 3.32 11.13
CA GLU A 373 0.79 2.89 11.53
C GLU A 373 1.78 3.05 10.38
N ASN A 374 3.01 3.43 10.73
CA ASN A 374 4.15 3.37 9.82
C ASN A 374 5.37 2.89 10.59
N ARG A 375 6.07 1.91 10.04
CA ARG A 375 7.33 1.46 10.59
C ARG A 375 8.40 1.51 9.53
N GLN A 376 9.34 2.43 9.71
CA GLN A 376 10.49 2.57 8.84
C GLN A 376 11.64 3.18 9.62
N ASP A 377 12.59 2.36 10.03
CA ASP A 377 13.65 2.68 10.97
C ASP A 377 15.03 2.86 10.32
N ASP A 378 15.17 2.61 9.02
CA ASP A 378 16.42 2.88 8.33
C ASP A 378 16.57 4.38 7.99
N GLY A 379 17.77 4.91 8.16
CA GLY A 379 18.05 6.32 7.88
C GLY A 379 18.15 6.66 6.39
N ILE A 380 18.00 5.69 5.50
CA ILE A 380 18.17 5.87 4.05
C ILE A 380 16.81 6.03 3.37
N TYR A 381 15.78 5.39 3.91
CA TYR A 381 14.47 5.23 3.31
C TYR A 381 13.32 5.56 4.28
N PRO A 382 13.35 6.71 4.96
CA PRO A 382 12.37 7.02 5.99
C PRO A 382 11.14 7.74 5.44
N GLY A 383 10.04 7.67 6.17
CA GLY A 383 8.86 8.51 6.00
C GLY A 383 7.58 7.75 5.72
N ALA A 384 6.52 8.06 6.46
CA ALA A 384 5.17 7.59 6.15
C ALA A 384 4.69 8.13 4.80
N MET A 385 5.06 9.38 4.50
CA MET A 385 4.91 10.06 3.22
C MET A 385 6.30 10.40 2.68
N ALA A 386 6.60 10.03 1.43
CA ALA A 386 7.93 10.22 0.89
C ALA A 386 7.95 10.64 -0.58
N VAL A 387 8.87 11.57 -0.92
CA VAL A 387 9.24 11.90 -2.29
C VAL A 387 10.75 11.65 -2.44
N MET A 388 11.09 10.57 -3.12
CA MET A 388 12.46 10.15 -3.30
C MET A 388 12.96 10.49 -4.70
N ILE A 389 13.77 11.54 -4.79
CA ILE A 389 14.22 12.14 -6.05
C ILE A 389 15.45 11.39 -6.54
N ALA A 390 15.24 10.43 -7.43
CA ALA A 390 16.26 9.49 -7.88
C ALA A 390 16.19 9.21 -9.39
N ASP A 391 17.14 8.43 -9.90
CA ASP A 391 17.15 7.80 -11.22
C ASP A 391 16.96 8.76 -12.40
N ASP A 392 17.58 9.94 -12.37
CA ASP A 392 17.40 10.99 -13.36
C ASP A 392 15.95 11.50 -13.52
N GLY A 393 15.06 11.12 -12.61
CA GLY A 393 13.67 11.57 -12.61
C GLY A 393 13.55 13.06 -12.26
N THR A 394 12.45 13.65 -12.72
CA THR A 394 12.03 14.99 -12.33
C THR A 394 10.67 14.95 -11.65
N PHE A 395 10.46 15.77 -10.62
CA PHE A 395 9.30 15.69 -9.76
C PHE A 395 8.65 17.08 -9.63
N GLU A 396 7.38 17.19 -10.01
CA GLU A 396 6.69 18.48 -10.03
C GLU A 396 5.22 18.35 -9.60
N ASP A 397 4.74 19.35 -8.87
CA ASP A 397 3.35 19.47 -8.42
C ASP A 397 2.88 18.23 -7.62
N ILE A 398 3.57 17.97 -6.49
CA ILE A 398 3.26 16.85 -5.61
C ILE A 398 2.70 17.40 -4.30
N SER A 399 1.51 16.96 -3.91
CA SER A 399 0.88 17.44 -2.70
C SER A 399 0.38 16.33 -1.76
N PHE A 400 0.50 16.62 -0.46
CA PHE A 400 -0.06 15.84 0.64
C PHE A 400 -0.92 16.79 1.47
N GLU A 401 -2.23 16.53 1.51
CA GLU A 401 -3.20 17.46 2.10
C GLU A 401 -4.21 16.73 3.00
N ASN A 402 -4.58 17.34 4.13
CA ASN A 402 -5.58 16.78 5.05
C ASN A 402 -5.25 15.34 5.48
N ILE A 403 -4.04 15.10 5.98
CA ILE A 403 -3.58 13.77 6.36
C ILE A 403 -3.37 13.69 7.86
N ILE A 404 -3.96 12.68 8.49
CA ILE A 404 -3.75 12.34 9.89
C ILE A 404 -2.82 11.14 9.96
N VAL A 405 -1.73 11.27 10.72
CA VAL A 405 -0.80 10.18 11.03
C VAL A 405 -0.90 9.88 12.51
N GLU A 406 -1.45 8.72 12.86
CA GLU A 406 -1.72 8.36 14.26
C GLU A 406 -0.47 7.87 14.97
N ASP A 407 0.27 6.93 14.36
CA ASP A 407 1.52 6.47 14.97
C ASP A 407 2.61 6.15 13.94
N ILE A 408 3.85 6.24 14.41
CA ILE A 408 5.05 5.87 13.68
C ILE A 408 5.97 5.13 14.64
N ASP A 409 6.39 3.93 14.26
CA ASP A 409 7.39 3.15 15.00
C ASP A 409 8.78 3.27 14.33
N GLY A 410 9.48 4.35 14.67
CA GLY A 410 10.68 4.78 13.97
C GLY A 410 10.36 5.54 12.67
N GLY A 411 11.33 6.25 12.11
CA GLY A 411 11.16 7.01 10.87
C GLY A 411 10.52 8.38 11.04
N LYS A 412 9.90 8.90 9.99
CA LYS A 412 9.47 10.27 9.83
C LYS A 412 8.03 10.37 9.35
N VAL A 413 7.38 11.47 9.68
CA VAL A 413 6.05 11.78 9.12
C VAL A 413 6.18 12.02 7.61
N PHE A 414 7.16 12.83 7.23
CA PHE A 414 7.42 13.18 5.83
C PHE A 414 8.91 13.22 5.52
N CYS A 415 9.27 12.80 4.31
CA CYS A 415 10.58 13.14 3.75
C CYS A 415 10.51 13.46 2.25
N ALA A 416 11.33 14.44 1.83
CA ALA A 416 11.63 14.69 0.44
C ALA A 416 13.14 14.87 0.29
N HIS A 417 13.79 14.03 -0.50
CA HIS A 417 15.23 14.13 -0.65
C HIS A 417 15.76 13.45 -1.92
N PHE A 418 16.95 13.87 -2.31
CA PHE A 418 17.70 13.22 -3.36
C PHE A 418 18.37 11.97 -2.83
N THR A 419 18.18 10.87 -3.52
CA THR A 419 18.79 9.57 -3.22
C THR A 419 19.22 8.85 -4.50
N ASN A 420 20.14 7.92 -4.37
CA ASN A 420 20.44 6.89 -5.36
C ASN A 420 20.30 5.48 -4.78
N ALA A 421 19.86 5.39 -3.54
CA ALA A 421 19.52 4.13 -2.90
C ALA A 421 18.17 3.63 -3.42
N TRP A 422 18.06 2.32 -3.58
CA TRP A 422 16.86 1.63 -4.10
C TRP A 422 16.43 2.06 -5.51
N ALA A 423 17.23 2.90 -6.16
CA ALA A 423 17.03 3.34 -7.53
C ALA A 423 17.67 2.32 -8.49
N PHE A 424 16.99 1.98 -9.59
CA PHE A 424 17.48 0.99 -10.55
C PHE A 424 18.81 1.39 -11.23
N GLY A 425 18.98 2.68 -11.50
CA GLY A 425 20.18 3.21 -12.13
C GLY A 425 21.26 3.63 -11.15
N ASN A 426 21.03 3.55 -9.87
CA ASN A 426 21.90 4.12 -8.84
C ASN A 426 22.25 5.60 -9.11
N LEU A 427 21.31 6.34 -9.71
CA LEU A 427 21.46 7.75 -10.06
C LEU A 427 20.60 8.61 -9.13
N TYR A 428 21.08 9.82 -8.85
CA TYR A 428 20.24 10.84 -8.23
C TYR A 428 19.28 11.42 -9.26
N GLY A 429 18.11 11.92 -8.79
CA GLY A 429 17.19 12.65 -9.64
C GLY A 429 17.75 13.98 -10.11
N GLN A 430 17.05 14.63 -11.04
CA GLN A 430 17.50 15.90 -11.62
C GLN A 430 17.08 17.11 -10.76
N TRP A 431 15.80 17.24 -10.46
CA TRP A 431 15.24 18.31 -9.64
C TRP A 431 13.84 17.95 -9.14
N ALA A 432 13.37 18.69 -8.13
CA ALA A 432 11.97 18.65 -7.70
C ALA A 432 11.42 20.08 -7.56
N ARG A 433 10.11 20.27 -7.81
CA ARG A 433 9.43 21.58 -7.73
C ARG A 433 8.02 21.44 -7.17
N ASN A 434 7.56 22.49 -6.48
CA ASN A 434 6.17 22.62 -6.03
C ASN A 434 5.71 21.44 -5.17
N ILE A 435 6.39 21.20 -4.05
CA ILE A 435 5.98 20.21 -3.05
C ILE A 435 5.11 20.90 -2.01
N THR A 436 3.90 20.41 -1.78
CA THR A 436 2.95 20.97 -0.81
C THR A 436 2.64 20.00 0.31
N LEU A 437 2.75 20.46 1.55
CA LEU A 437 2.24 19.81 2.76
C LEU A 437 1.20 20.73 3.39
N ARG A 438 -0.06 20.32 3.45
CA ARG A 438 -1.12 21.16 4.02
C ARG A 438 -2.05 20.35 4.92
N ASN A 439 -2.35 20.88 6.10
CA ASN A 439 -3.21 20.22 7.09
C ASN A 439 -2.71 18.81 7.44
N ILE A 440 -1.45 18.68 7.82
CA ILE A 440 -0.86 17.41 8.25
C ILE A 440 -0.86 17.38 9.78
N ALA A 441 -1.43 16.36 10.37
CA ALA A 441 -1.47 16.18 11.82
C ALA A 441 -0.83 14.84 12.21
N TYR A 442 0.25 14.88 12.96
CA TYR A 442 0.82 13.70 13.62
C TYR A 442 0.46 13.71 15.10
N THR A 443 -0.12 12.63 15.58
CA THR A 443 -0.60 12.50 16.97
C THR A 443 0.19 11.49 17.81
N GLY A 444 1.12 10.74 17.21
CA GLY A 444 1.97 9.77 17.87
C GLY A 444 3.18 10.38 18.57
N MET A 445 4.03 9.54 19.17
CA MET A 445 5.13 9.97 20.05
C MET A 445 6.52 9.62 19.54
N ARG A 446 6.65 8.80 18.50
CA ARG A 446 7.93 8.14 18.15
C ARG A 446 8.55 8.60 16.83
N ALA A 447 7.95 9.54 16.12
CA ALA A 447 8.53 10.06 14.89
C ALA A 447 9.79 10.89 15.17
N THR A 448 10.81 10.70 14.34
CA THR A 448 11.98 11.57 14.25
C THR A 448 11.66 12.80 13.39
N PRO A 449 12.45 13.88 13.42
CA PRO A 449 12.18 15.06 12.61
C PRO A 449 12.02 14.73 11.13
N SER A 450 10.97 15.21 10.50
CA SER A 450 10.78 15.18 9.05
C SER A 450 11.93 15.94 8.37
N TRP A 451 12.21 15.65 7.11
CA TRP A 451 13.21 16.41 6.38
C TRP A 451 12.84 16.71 4.94
N ILE A 452 13.33 17.87 4.46
CA ILE A 452 13.30 18.25 3.04
C ILE A 452 14.72 18.65 2.66
N ARG A 453 15.37 17.89 1.79
CA ARG A 453 16.79 18.03 1.52
C ARG A 453 17.12 18.00 0.04
N GLY A 454 17.50 19.14 -0.53
CA GLY A 454 18.22 19.20 -1.79
C GLY A 454 19.62 18.61 -1.64
N ARG A 455 20.31 18.35 -2.73
CA ARG A 455 21.64 17.73 -2.74
C ARG A 455 22.76 18.73 -3.02
N ASN A 456 22.53 19.64 -3.93
CA ASN A 456 23.44 20.72 -4.36
C ASN A 456 22.67 21.74 -5.18
N ASP A 457 23.32 22.79 -5.67
CA ASP A 457 22.68 23.85 -6.47
C ASP A 457 21.97 23.38 -7.74
N ALA A 458 22.49 22.37 -8.40
CA ALA A 458 21.88 21.82 -9.62
C ALA A 458 20.76 20.80 -9.32
N GLN A 459 20.89 20.09 -8.19
CA GLN A 459 19.95 19.10 -7.71
C GLN A 459 19.25 19.65 -6.46
N SER A 460 18.37 20.62 -6.70
CA SER A 460 17.65 21.36 -5.67
C SER A 460 16.16 21.04 -5.66
N ILE A 461 15.51 21.36 -4.54
CA ILE A 461 14.04 21.37 -4.42
C ILE A 461 13.62 22.84 -4.42
N ASP A 462 12.73 23.23 -5.35
CA ASP A 462 12.30 24.62 -5.51
C ASP A 462 10.78 24.77 -5.39
N GLY A 463 10.34 25.67 -4.50
CA GLY A 463 8.92 25.85 -4.21
C GLY A 463 8.39 24.77 -3.25
N VAL A 464 8.47 25.04 -1.95
CA VAL A 464 7.89 24.17 -0.93
C VAL A 464 6.89 24.97 -0.11
N THR A 465 5.66 24.48 -0.05
CA THR A 465 4.60 25.10 0.78
C THR A 465 4.27 24.19 1.95
N ILE A 466 4.31 24.73 3.16
CA ILE A 466 3.97 24.03 4.39
C ILE A 466 2.90 24.85 5.11
N GLY A 467 1.67 24.33 5.10
CA GLY A 467 0.53 24.97 5.73
C GLY A 467 -0.11 24.07 6.80
N ASN A 468 -0.24 24.58 8.05
CA ASN A 468 -0.88 23.86 9.15
C ASN A 468 -0.35 22.42 9.33
N PHE A 469 0.97 22.25 9.39
CA PHE A 469 1.60 21.00 9.81
C PHE A 469 1.77 21.00 11.32
N THR A 470 1.23 20.00 12.01
CA THR A 470 1.28 19.88 13.47
C THR A 470 1.85 18.55 13.93
N VAL A 471 2.61 18.59 15.02
CA VAL A 471 3.11 17.41 15.74
C VAL A 471 2.59 17.48 17.17
N ASN A 472 1.70 16.59 17.55
CA ASN A 472 1.01 16.61 18.86
C ASN A 472 0.39 18.00 19.20
N GLY A 473 -0.28 18.60 18.20
CA GLY A 473 -0.88 19.92 18.33
C GLY A 473 0.09 21.09 18.30
N THR A 474 1.41 20.85 18.26
CA THR A 474 2.43 21.88 18.12
C THR A 474 2.64 22.21 16.64
N PRO A 475 2.42 23.46 16.19
CA PRO A 475 2.66 23.85 14.81
C PRO A 475 4.13 23.77 14.41
N VAL A 476 4.40 23.31 13.20
CA VAL A 476 5.72 23.39 12.54
C VAL A 476 5.76 24.69 11.75
N THR A 477 6.53 25.65 12.23
CA THR A 477 6.55 27.03 11.71
C THR A 477 7.83 27.40 10.99
N ASP A 478 8.83 26.54 11.04
CA ASP A 478 10.12 26.76 10.37
C ASP A 478 10.82 25.43 10.04
N GLY A 479 11.84 25.52 9.21
CA GLY A 479 12.63 24.37 8.75
C GLY A 479 13.89 24.07 9.57
N SER A 480 14.01 24.61 10.77
CA SER A 480 15.14 24.41 11.69
C SER A 480 14.70 23.89 13.07
N GLY A 481 13.40 23.63 13.21
CA GLY A 481 12.78 23.19 14.46
C GLY A 481 12.94 21.69 14.74
N PRO A 482 12.44 21.24 15.90
CA PRO A 482 12.62 19.85 16.34
C PRO A 482 11.81 18.82 15.53
N HIS A 483 10.92 19.28 14.64
CA HIS A 483 10.00 18.40 13.90
C HIS A 483 10.23 18.41 12.40
N LEU A 484 10.98 19.37 11.87
CA LEU A 484 11.29 19.53 10.46
C LEU A 484 12.68 20.13 10.26
N GLU A 485 13.45 19.51 9.39
CA GLU A 485 14.75 20.01 8.93
C GLU A 485 14.70 20.30 7.44
N ILE A 486 15.09 21.53 7.04
CA ILE A 486 15.21 21.97 5.65
C ILE A 486 16.65 22.42 5.42
N ASN A 487 17.33 21.89 4.40
CA ASN A 487 18.70 22.29 4.11
C ASN A 487 18.79 23.45 3.09
N GLU A 488 20.01 23.98 2.90
CA GLU A 488 20.32 25.14 2.06
C GLU A 488 20.05 24.97 0.55
N TYR A 489 19.84 23.75 0.10
CA TYR A 489 19.52 23.42 -1.31
C TYR A 489 18.01 23.35 -1.57
N VAL A 490 17.20 23.74 -0.61
CA VAL A 490 15.75 23.91 -0.77
C VAL A 490 15.45 25.40 -0.87
N ARG A 491 14.77 25.81 -1.93
CA ARG A 491 14.52 27.21 -2.26
C ARG A 491 13.03 27.54 -2.24
N ASN A 492 12.70 28.81 -2.05
CA ASN A 492 11.32 29.32 -2.09
C ASN A 492 10.38 28.53 -1.16
N VAL A 493 10.77 28.45 0.13
CA VAL A 493 9.98 27.80 1.17
C VAL A 493 9.00 28.80 1.77
N THR A 494 7.73 28.41 1.82
CA THR A 494 6.65 29.21 2.44
C THR A 494 6.01 28.41 3.58
N PHE A 495 5.87 29.05 4.74
CA PHE A 495 5.06 28.56 5.86
C PHE A 495 3.77 29.39 5.93
N GLU A 496 2.58 28.74 5.90
CA GLU A 496 1.25 29.36 5.92
C GLU A 496 0.51 29.12 7.23
#